data_a739c9993b14a6fa67640218a0109ce9
#
_entry.id   a739c9993b14a6fa67640218a0109ce9
#
_cell.length_a   1.000
_cell.length_b   1.000
_cell.length_c   1.000
_cell.angle_alpha   90.00
_cell.angle_beta   90.00
_cell.angle_gamma   90.00
#
_symmetry.space_group_name_H-M   'P 1'
#
loop_
_entity.id
_entity.type
_entity.pdbx_description
1 polymer ?
#
loop_
_entity_poly.entity_id
_entity_poly.type
_entity_poly.pdbx_seq_one_letter_code
_entity_poly.pdbx_strand_id
1 'polypeptide(L)'
;MSEPATNETAEVEGQHGTAGGPAAAAARGGASKSGKRDRAQANGARAAAAEQDRTKPNSESADGGGARDVQLGKYVAIDRSARLPHLDRPTAQAFAATDSRTPTEQVYVLVCDPKVPPRLDALASLAKLRGVPLTIPVDWGPVAWGDGGERRYAICYDRPVDPVLAPPGGDIPQMREDQLIERVLRPAFRTLREMYARGLTHRALSAANIYLAEGGNGACLLGECASAPAGMTQPAIYEPIDAGQALPVGRGAGALCDDLYALGVVMALILRGSDPFPDSDPAAIVAQKISRGSYAAIMGQARVSLTLMEPLRGLLCDRLDERWTIHQLETWLNGRRQSPKQASLPPKARRAFNFRGRDYWTAPALAHALANNWPEGLRVLSSGELER
;
A
#
# COMPACT_ATOMS: atom_id res chain seq x y z
N MET A 1 40.46 -22.72 -48.79
CA MET A 1 41.89 -23.02 -48.58
C MET A 1 42.17 -22.57 -47.15
N SER A 2 42.28 -23.28 -46.28
CA SER A 2 42.86 -24.44 -45.65
C SER A 2 42.64 -24.32 -44.11
N GLU A 3 41.88 -25.21 -43.59
CA GLU A 3 42.13 -25.76 -42.21
C GLU A 3 43.42 -26.61 -42.25
N PRO A 4 43.90 -27.28 -41.18
CA PRO A 4 43.47 -27.47 -39.77
C PRO A 4 44.64 -27.63 -38.78
N ALA A 5 44.35 -28.05 -37.54
CA ALA A 5 44.99 -29.08 -36.68
C ALA A 5 45.02 -28.64 -35.20
N THR A 6 44.36 -29.26 -34.33
CA THR A 6 44.36 -30.52 -33.56
C THR A 6 45.35 -30.58 -32.38
N ASN A 7 44.75 -31.01 -31.23
CA ASN A 7 45.28 -31.87 -30.14
C ASN A 7 46.19 -31.25 -29.09
N GLU A 8 46.16 -31.56 -27.78
CA GLU A 8 45.95 -32.87 -27.14
C GLU A 8 45.73 -32.73 -25.63
N THR A 9 45.06 -33.69 -25.09
CA THR A 9 44.79 -34.10 -23.71
C THR A 9 46.01 -34.23 -22.80
N ALA A 10 45.78 -34.12 -21.45
CA ALA A 10 46.36 -35.02 -20.46
C ALA A 10 45.60 -35.00 -19.13
N GLU A 11 44.96 -36.11 -18.79
CA GLU A 11 44.56 -36.57 -17.46
C GLU A 11 45.81 -36.89 -16.61
N VAL A 12 45.73 -36.71 -15.27
CA VAL A 12 46.38 -37.61 -14.30
C VAL A 12 45.54 -37.66 -13.01
N GLU A 13 45.22 -38.90 -12.66
CA GLU A 13 44.62 -39.39 -11.41
C GLU A 13 45.56 -39.37 -10.20
N GLY A 14 44.98 -39.61 -9.02
CA GLY A 14 45.66 -40.28 -7.86
C GLY A 14 45.27 -39.67 -6.53
N GLN A 15 44.32 -40.14 -5.81
CA GLN A 15 44.14 -41.27 -4.87
C GLN A 15 44.73 -41.02 -3.45
N HIS A 16 43.80 -41.25 -2.48
CA HIS A 16 43.88 -41.92 -1.18
C HIS A 16 44.44 -41.25 0.08
N GLY A 17 43.63 -41.46 1.16
CA GLY A 17 44.11 -41.71 2.53
C GLY A 17 43.24 -41.07 3.62
N THR A 18 42.20 -41.64 4.06
CA THR A 18 41.80 -42.44 5.23
C THR A 18 42.13 -41.89 6.62
N ALA A 19 41.07 -41.86 7.44
CA ALA A 19 40.88 -42.34 8.80
C ALA A 19 41.34 -41.53 10.01
N GLY A 20 40.41 -41.43 10.99
CA GLY A 20 40.75 -41.32 12.40
C GLY A 20 39.83 -40.45 13.25
N GLY A 21 38.73 -40.99 13.76
CA GLY A 21 38.18 -40.54 15.08
C GLY A 21 38.94 -41.31 16.19
N PRO A 22 38.60 -41.24 17.47
CA PRO A 22 37.31 -40.90 18.08
C PRO A 22 37.37 -40.12 19.44
N ALA A 23 36.16 -39.94 20.00
CA ALA A 23 35.77 -40.01 21.43
C ALA A 23 35.97 -38.80 22.37
N ALA A 24 34.85 -38.30 22.82
CA ALA A 24 34.23 -38.35 24.16
C ALA A 24 34.78 -37.42 25.22
N ALA A 25 33.84 -36.62 25.79
CA ALA A 25 33.39 -36.61 27.20
C ALA A 25 32.54 -35.36 27.49
N ALA A 26 31.34 -35.57 27.79
CA ALA A 26 30.46 -35.33 28.94
C ALA A 26 30.83 -34.24 29.94
N ALA A 27 29.86 -33.31 30.15
CA ALA A 27 29.32 -32.86 31.45
C ALA A 27 28.21 -31.82 31.24
N ARG A 28 26.99 -32.20 31.46
CA ARG A 28 26.07 -31.82 32.56
C ARG A 28 25.91 -30.33 32.84
N GLY A 29 24.63 -29.85 32.64
CA GLY A 29 23.97 -29.14 33.69
C GLY A 29 23.07 -28.00 33.24
N GLY A 30 21.77 -28.12 33.49
CA GLY A 30 20.93 -26.97 33.77
C GLY A 30 19.84 -26.65 32.78
N ALA A 31 18.80 -27.47 32.73
CA ALA A 31 17.53 -27.10 32.13
C ALA A 31 16.80 -26.04 32.96
N SER A 32 16.52 -24.88 32.41
CA SER A 32 15.48 -24.00 32.94
C SER A 32 14.23 -24.14 32.11
N LYS A 33 13.27 -24.90 32.60
CA LYS A 33 11.90 -25.01 32.13
C LYS A 33 11.08 -23.89 32.81
N SER A 34 10.98 -22.69 32.22
CA SER A 34 10.03 -21.71 32.74
C SER A 34 9.32 -20.86 31.67
N GLY A 35 9.60 -21.04 30.38
CA GLY A 35 8.99 -20.22 29.32
C GLY A 35 7.69 -20.76 28.68
N LYS A 36 7.22 -21.95 29.06
CA LYS A 36 6.05 -22.57 28.38
C LYS A 36 4.73 -22.53 29.18
N ARG A 37 4.77 -22.16 30.47
CA ARG A 37 3.53 -22.08 31.26
C ARG A 37 2.78 -20.76 31.14
N ASP A 38 3.48 -19.65 30.92
CA ASP A 38 2.82 -18.33 30.88
C ASP A 38 2.07 -18.05 29.57
N ARG A 39 2.50 -18.71 28.47
CA ARG A 39 1.79 -18.59 27.18
C ARG A 39 0.49 -19.42 27.10
N ALA A 40 0.38 -20.49 27.86
CA ALA A 40 -0.85 -21.31 27.92
C ALA A 40 -1.94 -20.67 28.80
N GLN A 41 -1.56 -19.91 29.84
CA GLN A 41 -2.51 -19.18 30.69
C GLN A 41 -3.07 -17.91 30.00
N ALA A 42 -2.26 -17.22 29.18
CA ALA A 42 -2.74 -16.04 28.44
C ALA A 42 -3.76 -16.41 27.33
N ASN A 43 -3.58 -17.56 26.70
CA ASN A 43 -4.55 -18.06 25.71
C ASN A 43 -5.82 -18.65 26.34
N GLY A 44 -5.74 -19.19 27.55
CA GLY A 44 -6.92 -19.67 28.30
C GLY A 44 -7.82 -18.52 28.78
N ALA A 45 -7.23 -17.41 29.18
CA ALA A 45 -7.98 -16.22 29.61
C ALA A 45 -8.72 -15.50 28.46
N ARG A 46 -8.18 -15.54 27.24
CA ARG A 46 -8.85 -14.99 26.07
C ARG A 46 -10.01 -15.86 25.57
N ALA A 47 -9.89 -17.18 25.66
CA ALA A 47 -10.97 -18.11 25.32
C ALA A 47 -12.12 -18.04 26.33
N ALA A 48 -11.84 -17.88 27.62
CA ALA A 48 -12.86 -17.75 28.67
C ALA A 48 -13.62 -16.41 28.60
N ALA A 49 -12.96 -15.33 28.16
CA ALA A 49 -13.62 -14.03 27.97
C ALA A 49 -14.57 -14.03 26.75
N ALA A 50 -14.27 -14.83 25.72
CA ALA A 50 -15.13 -14.96 24.55
C ALA A 50 -16.35 -15.87 24.79
N GLU A 51 -16.30 -16.76 25.77
CA GLU A 51 -17.36 -17.72 26.07
C GLU A 51 -18.37 -17.18 27.14
N GLN A 52 -17.99 -16.18 27.93
CA GLN A 52 -18.89 -15.57 28.92
C GLN A 52 -19.86 -14.54 28.34
N ASP A 53 -19.70 -14.14 27.10
CA ASP A 53 -20.62 -13.19 26.41
C ASP A 53 -21.75 -13.90 25.62
N ARG A 54 -21.85 -15.26 25.71
CA ARG A 54 -22.86 -16.05 24.97
C ARG A 54 -24.07 -16.52 25.75
N THR A 55 -24.21 -16.18 27.03
CA THR A 55 -25.36 -16.64 27.82
C THR A 55 -25.96 -15.55 28.67
N LYS A 56 -26.85 -14.75 28.10
CA LYS A 56 -28.04 -14.24 28.79
C LYS A 56 -29.09 -13.80 27.76
N PRO A 57 -30.25 -14.42 27.72
CA PRO A 57 -31.42 -13.84 27.09
C PRO A 57 -31.98 -12.80 28.03
N ASN A 58 -31.88 -11.54 27.72
CA ASN A 58 -32.65 -10.51 28.40
C ASN A 58 -33.81 -10.11 27.51
N SER A 59 -34.95 -10.66 27.83
CA SER A 59 -36.26 -10.13 27.45
C SER A 59 -36.57 -8.94 28.37
N GLU A 60 -36.36 -7.74 27.92
CA GLU A 60 -37.04 -6.55 28.42
C GLU A 60 -37.27 -5.61 27.24
N SER A 61 -38.52 -5.53 26.88
CA SER A 61 -39.10 -4.49 26.05
C SER A 61 -38.88 -3.14 26.72
N ALA A 62 -37.93 -2.36 26.22
CA ALA A 62 -37.85 -0.93 26.49
C ALA A 62 -37.91 -0.22 25.13
N ASP A 63 -39.00 0.48 24.96
CA ASP A 63 -39.27 1.50 23.96
C ASP A 63 -38.18 2.56 24.05
N GLY A 64 -37.12 2.41 23.25
CA GLY A 64 -36.01 3.34 23.09
C GLY A 64 -35.72 3.45 21.62
N GLY A 65 -35.89 4.64 21.03
CA GLY A 65 -35.74 4.95 19.60
C GLY A 65 -34.46 4.36 18.99
N GLY A 66 -34.55 3.09 18.59
CA GLY A 66 -33.48 2.38 17.88
C GLY A 66 -33.20 3.10 16.57
N ALA A 67 -31.96 3.37 16.31
CA ALA A 67 -31.48 3.94 15.05
C ALA A 67 -32.06 3.07 13.91
N ARG A 68 -33.04 3.59 13.17
CA ARG A 68 -33.68 2.86 12.08
C ARG A 68 -32.64 2.58 10.99
N ASP A 69 -32.68 1.36 10.44
CA ASP A 69 -31.90 1.01 9.28
C ASP A 69 -32.12 2.03 8.16
N VAL A 70 -31.04 2.42 7.50
CA VAL A 70 -31.06 3.36 6.38
C VAL A 70 -31.01 2.57 5.08
N GLN A 71 -31.97 2.82 4.18
CA GLN A 71 -31.99 2.17 2.88
C GLN A 71 -31.06 2.85 1.88
N LEU A 72 -30.18 2.05 1.26
CA LEU A 72 -29.43 2.41 0.07
C LEU A 72 -30.07 1.72 -1.13
N GLY A 73 -30.66 2.51 -2.01
CA GLY A 73 -31.41 1.99 -3.14
C GLY A 73 -32.60 1.13 -2.70
N LYS A 74 -32.81 0.02 -3.41
CA LYS A 74 -33.95 -0.90 -3.16
C LYS A 74 -33.56 -2.10 -2.29
N TYR A 75 -32.31 -2.50 -2.29
CA TYR A 75 -31.91 -3.82 -1.84
C TYR A 75 -31.01 -3.82 -0.61
N VAL A 76 -30.32 -2.72 -0.32
CA VAL A 76 -29.31 -2.67 0.75
C VAL A 76 -29.85 -1.91 1.95
N ALA A 77 -29.86 -2.57 3.11
CA ALA A 77 -30.21 -1.99 4.41
C ALA A 77 -28.94 -1.80 5.24
N ILE A 78 -28.66 -0.56 5.66
CA ILE A 78 -27.48 -0.16 6.44
C ILE A 78 -27.84 -0.16 7.91
N ASP A 79 -27.16 -0.96 8.72
CA ASP A 79 -27.29 -0.93 10.17
C ASP A 79 -26.44 0.21 10.76
N ARG A 80 -27.11 1.32 11.15
CA ARG A 80 -26.45 2.49 11.74
C ARG A 80 -25.77 2.20 13.10
N SER A 81 -26.21 1.14 13.78
CA SER A 81 -25.64 0.75 15.08
C SER A 81 -24.35 -0.08 14.94
N ALA A 82 -24.19 -0.77 13.80
CA ALA A 82 -23.09 -1.70 13.55
C ALA A 82 -21.92 -1.03 12.78
N ARG A 83 -21.16 -0.18 13.47
CA ARG A 83 -19.94 0.44 12.95
C ARG A 83 -18.84 -0.60 12.70
N LEU A 84 -18.08 -0.40 11.61
CA LEU A 84 -16.93 -1.21 11.23
C LEU A 84 -15.66 -0.33 11.13
N PRO A 85 -15.10 0.18 12.25
CA PRO A 85 -14.02 1.16 12.22
C PRO A 85 -12.76 0.67 11.50
N HIS A 86 -12.52 -0.65 11.45
CA HIS A 86 -11.38 -1.25 10.73
C HIS A 86 -11.50 -1.15 9.21
N LEU A 87 -12.69 -0.82 8.68
CA LEU A 87 -12.96 -0.58 7.26
C LEU A 87 -13.16 0.91 6.94
N ASP A 88 -13.06 1.80 7.93
CA ASP A 88 -13.15 3.25 7.72
C ASP A 88 -12.11 3.71 6.70
N ARG A 89 -12.48 4.75 5.96
CA ARG A 89 -11.58 5.51 5.10
C ARG A 89 -11.45 6.94 5.63
N PRO A 90 -10.38 7.66 5.28
CA PRO A 90 -10.19 9.03 5.79
C PRO A 90 -11.39 9.96 5.57
N THR A 91 -12.18 9.69 4.54
CA THR A 91 -13.35 10.50 4.13
C THR A 91 -14.67 9.74 4.13
N ALA A 92 -14.72 8.53 4.72
CA ALA A 92 -15.93 7.73 4.76
C ALA A 92 -15.96 6.79 5.96
N GLN A 93 -17.12 6.60 6.54
CA GLN A 93 -17.35 5.74 7.69
C GLN A 93 -18.00 4.43 7.24
N ALA A 94 -17.50 3.31 7.75
CA ALA A 94 -17.97 1.97 7.41
C ALA A 94 -19.02 1.47 8.39
N PHE A 95 -20.07 0.84 7.84
CA PHE A 95 -21.18 0.24 8.57
C PHE A 95 -21.48 -1.15 8.02
N ALA A 96 -21.92 -2.07 8.87
CA ALA A 96 -22.47 -3.32 8.41
C ALA A 96 -23.78 -3.07 7.66
N ALA A 97 -24.03 -3.90 6.66
CA ALA A 97 -25.27 -3.83 5.88
C ALA A 97 -25.69 -5.22 5.43
N THR A 98 -26.92 -5.34 4.99
CA THR A 98 -27.48 -6.55 4.38
C THR A 98 -27.97 -6.24 2.98
N ASP A 99 -27.67 -7.12 2.03
CA ASP A 99 -28.20 -7.05 0.66
C ASP A 99 -29.26 -8.14 0.50
N SER A 100 -30.51 -7.75 0.26
CA SER A 100 -31.60 -8.69 0.09
C SER A 100 -31.49 -9.59 -1.13
N ARG A 101 -30.60 -9.27 -2.08
CA ARG A 101 -30.29 -10.10 -3.26
C ARG A 101 -29.38 -11.28 -2.89
N THR A 102 -28.49 -11.08 -1.90
CA THR A 102 -27.51 -12.07 -1.44
C THR A 102 -27.47 -12.10 0.10
N PRO A 103 -28.54 -12.59 0.77
CA PRO A 103 -28.69 -12.49 2.24
C PRO A 103 -27.62 -13.23 3.04
N THR A 104 -26.89 -14.17 2.41
CA THR A 104 -25.83 -14.97 3.03
C THR A 104 -24.46 -14.31 2.92
N GLU A 105 -24.30 -13.33 2.06
CA GLU A 105 -23.05 -12.61 1.86
C GLU A 105 -22.97 -11.40 2.81
N GLN A 106 -21.78 -11.22 3.39
CA GLN A 106 -21.55 -10.06 4.23
C GLN A 106 -21.17 -8.87 3.36
N VAL A 107 -21.96 -7.81 3.42
CA VAL A 107 -21.65 -6.53 2.78
C VAL A 107 -21.39 -5.46 3.82
N TYR A 108 -20.68 -4.42 3.41
CA TYR A 108 -20.51 -3.21 4.19
C TYR A 108 -20.75 -1.98 3.33
N VAL A 109 -21.09 -0.88 3.96
CA VAL A 109 -21.36 0.38 3.28
C VAL A 109 -20.43 1.45 3.82
N LEU A 110 -19.78 2.15 2.91
CA LEU A 110 -19.05 3.39 3.20
C LEU A 110 -20.00 4.58 3.03
N VAL A 111 -20.24 5.28 4.11
CA VAL A 111 -21.01 6.54 4.12
C VAL A 111 -20.00 7.69 4.02
N CYS A 112 -20.01 8.37 2.88
CA CYS A 112 -19.04 9.39 2.54
C CYS A 112 -19.28 10.69 3.33
N ASP A 113 -18.19 11.44 3.57
CA ASP A 113 -18.24 12.80 4.09
C ASP A 113 -18.99 13.69 3.07
N PRO A 114 -20.02 14.45 3.47
CA PRO A 114 -20.78 15.30 2.55
C PRO A 114 -19.93 16.40 1.89
N LYS A 115 -18.76 16.73 2.47
CA LYS A 115 -17.82 17.71 1.92
C LYS A 115 -16.87 17.14 0.89
N VAL A 116 -16.80 15.80 0.76
CA VAL A 116 -15.88 15.09 -0.13
C VAL A 116 -16.67 14.22 -1.09
N PRO A 117 -16.80 14.64 -2.37
CA PRO A 117 -17.57 13.87 -3.33
C PRO A 117 -16.84 12.56 -3.67
N PRO A 118 -17.55 11.41 -3.73
CA PRO A 118 -16.97 10.18 -4.24
C PRO A 118 -16.74 10.23 -5.76
N ARG A 119 -16.01 9.26 -6.32
CA ARG A 119 -15.74 9.14 -7.76
C ARG A 119 -16.94 8.57 -8.52
N LEU A 120 -17.99 9.38 -8.67
CA LEU A 120 -19.25 8.96 -9.29
C LEU A 120 -19.08 8.48 -10.73
N ASP A 121 -18.18 9.09 -11.47
CA ASP A 121 -17.82 8.76 -12.86
C ASP A 121 -17.18 7.37 -12.99
N ALA A 122 -16.47 6.91 -11.97
CA ALA A 122 -15.77 5.63 -11.97
C ALA A 122 -16.66 4.45 -11.51
N LEU A 123 -17.67 4.67 -10.66
CA LEU A 123 -18.46 3.62 -9.99
C LEU A 123 -19.06 2.61 -10.96
N ALA A 124 -19.73 3.07 -12.01
CA ALA A 124 -20.35 2.20 -12.99
C ALA A 124 -19.34 1.34 -13.78
N SER A 125 -18.13 1.86 -13.99
CA SER A 125 -17.05 1.13 -14.67
C SER A 125 -16.35 0.16 -13.73
N LEU A 126 -16.15 0.55 -12.45
CA LEU A 126 -15.62 -0.33 -11.40
C LEU A 126 -16.56 -1.51 -11.15
N ALA A 127 -17.87 -1.29 -11.09
CA ALA A 127 -18.87 -2.33 -10.88
C ALA A 127 -18.90 -3.40 -12.00
N LYS A 128 -18.34 -3.12 -13.17
CA LYS A 128 -18.25 -4.06 -14.29
C LYS A 128 -16.96 -4.90 -14.27
N LEU A 129 -15.99 -4.56 -13.42
CA LEU A 129 -14.80 -5.37 -13.25
C LEU A 129 -15.17 -6.72 -12.63
N ARG A 130 -14.70 -7.80 -13.21
CA ARG A 130 -14.93 -9.17 -12.71
C ARG A 130 -13.66 -9.99 -12.85
N GLY A 131 -13.47 -10.94 -11.95
CA GLY A 131 -12.34 -11.87 -12.00
C GLY A 131 -10.97 -11.28 -11.64
N VAL A 132 -10.96 -10.09 -11.04
CA VAL A 132 -9.75 -9.44 -10.50
C VAL A 132 -9.90 -9.24 -9.00
N PRO A 133 -8.82 -9.35 -8.23
CA PRO A 133 -8.86 -9.15 -6.78
C PRO A 133 -8.94 -7.65 -6.43
N LEU A 134 -10.12 -7.09 -6.53
CA LEU A 134 -10.48 -5.70 -6.22
C LEU A 134 -11.79 -5.66 -5.44
N THR A 135 -11.88 -4.82 -4.43
CA THR A 135 -13.14 -4.50 -3.75
C THR A 135 -14.03 -3.70 -4.71
N ILE A 136 -15.05 -4.36 -5.25
CA ILE A 136 -15.90 -3.82 -6.32
C ILE A 136 -17.19 -3.27 -5.73
N PRO A 137 -17.66 -2.06 -6.12
CA PRO A 137 -18.93 -1.53 -5.68
C PRO A 137 -20.10 -2.40 -6.17
N VAL A 138 -21.01 -2.74 -5.25
CA VAL A 138 -22.21 -3.58 -5.48
C VAL A 138 -23.46 -2.71 -5.70
N ASP A 139 -23.55 -1.62 -4.93
CA ASP A 139 -24.62 -0.64 -5.02
C ASP A 139 -24.13 0.73 -4.52
N TRP A 140 -24.74 1.82 -4.96
CA TRP A 140 -24.36 3.16 -4.52
C TRP A 140 -25.47 4.19 -4.77
N GLY A 141 -25.49 5.24 -3.95
CA GLY A 141 -26.47 6.31 -4.11
C GLY A 141 -26.56 7.25 -2.92
N PRO A 142 -27.42 8.25 -2.99
CA PRO A 142 -27.70 9.13 -1.87
C PRO A 142 -28.58 8.41 -0.84
N VAL A 143 -28.27 8.63 0.45
CA VAL A 143 -29.04 8.14 1.60
C VAL A 143 -29.40 9.31 2.52
N ALA A 144 -30.52 9.21 3.23
CA ALA A 144 -30.87 10.12 4.32
C ALA A 144 -30.11 9.65 5.59
N TRP A 145 -29.22 10.49 6.11
CA TRP A 145 -28.34 10.14 7.20
C TRP A 145 -28.58 11.05 8.41
N GLY A 146 -28.51 10.46 9.59
CA GLY A 146 -28.78 11.19 10.83
C GLY A 146 -30.27 11.53 11.04
N ASP A 147 -30.58 12.05 12.21
CA ASP A 147 -31.95 12.34 12.63
C ASP A 147 -32.54 13.57 11.90
N GLY A 148 -31.65 14.44 11.38
CA GLY A 148 -32.01 15.60 10.54
C GLY A 148 -32.22 15.26 9.06
N GLY A 149 -32.03 14.00 8.65
CA GLY A 149 -32.18 13.58 7.25
C GLY A 149 -31.15 14.21 6.29
N GLU A 150 -29.94 14.57 6.78
CA GLU A 150 -28.85 15.05 5.94
C GLU A 150 -28.57 14.06 4.81
N ARG A 151 -28.48 14.56 3.58
CA ARG A 151 -28.17 13.70 2.44
C ARG A 151 -26.67 13.41 2.38
N ARG A 152 -26.30 12.15 2.43
CA ARG A 152 -24.93 11.66 2.23
C ARG A 152 -24.89 10.67 1.09
N TYR A 153 -23.71 10.52 0.50
CA TYR A 153 -23.50 9.49 -0.50
C TYR A 153 -23.01 8.21 0.18
N ALA A 154 -23.51 7.07 -0.24
CA ALA A 154 -23.14 5.78 0.30
C ALA A 154 -22.75 4.82 -0.83
N ILE A 155 -21.78 3.96 -0.59
CA ILE A 155 -21.29 2.95 -1.53
C ILE A 155 -21.21 1.61 -0.80
N CYS A 156 -21.91 0.61 -1.33
CA CYS A 156 -21.92 -0.76 -0.81
C CYS A 156 -20.85 -1.61 -1.50
N TYR A 157 -20.17 -2.44 -0.72
CA TYR A 157 -19.14 -3.38 -1.17
C TYR A 157 -19.29 -4.73 -0.49
N ASP A 158 -18.80 -5.79 -1.12
CA ASP A 158 -18.57 -7.06 -0.45
C ASP A 158 -17.52 -6.88 0.66
N ARG A 159 -17.81 -7.46 1.84
CA ARG A 159 -16.95 -7.30 2.99
C ARG A 159 -15.68 -8.14 2.84
N PRO A 160 -14.48 -7.54 2.93
CA PRO A 160 -13.24 -8.29 2.92
C PRO A 160 -13.18 -9.26 4.11
N VAL A 161 -12.78 -10.50 3.86
CA VAL A 161 -12.63 -11.54 4.90
C VAL A 161 -11.27 -11.42 5.59
N ASP A 162 -10.24 -11.07 4.81
CA ASP A 162 -8.87 -10.95 5.29
C ASP A 162 -8.60 -9.58 5.93
N PRO A 163 -7.64 -9.49 6.87
CA PRO A 163 -7.22 -8.21 7.43
C PRO A 163 -6.50 -7.35 6.39
N VAL A 164 -6.42 -6.06 6.65
CA VAL A 164 -5.54 -5.16 5.89
C VAL A 164 -4.07 -5.59 6.07
N LEU A 165 -3.26 -5.37 5.04
CA LEU A 165 -1.83 -5.69 5.04
C LEU A 165 -1.10 -5.02 6.21
N ALA A 166 -1.36 -3.75 6.45
CA ALA A 166 -0.95 -3.04 7.66
C ALA A 166 -1.92 -1.88 7.92
N PRO A 167 -2.45 -1.72 9.15
CA PRO A 167 -3.23 -0.54 9.51
C PRO A 167 -2.34 0.71 9.52
N PRO A 168 -2.92 1.92 9.44
CA PRO A 168 -2.15 3.16 9.55
C PRO A 168 -1.31 3.18 10.83
N GLY A 169 0.01 3.41 10.70
CA GLY A 169 0.95 3.39 11.83
C GLY A 169 1.22 2.01 12.43
N GLY A 170 0.67 0.93 11.86
CA GLY A 170 0.87 -0.43 12.33
C GLY A 170 2.11 -1.10 11.72
N ASP A 171 2.41 -2.28 12.26
CA ASP A 171 3.52 -3.11 11.78
C ASP A 171 3.26 -3.62 10.37
N ILE A 172 4.27 -3.53 9.52
CA ILE A 172 4.22 -4.03 8.16
C ILE A 172 4.79 -5.46 8.14
N PRO A 173 4.03 -6.48 7.72
CA PRO A 173 4.53 -7.83 7.69
C PRO A 173 5.64 -7.99 6.66
N GLN A 174 6.81 -8.46 7.08
CA GLN A 174 7.89 -8.78 6.17
C GLN A 174 7.62 -10.10 5.46
N MET A 175 7.84 -10.13 4.15
CA MET A 175 7.63 -11.32 3.32
C MET A 175 8.92 -11.69 2.59
N ARG A 176 9.05 -12.99 2.26
CA ARG A 176 10.07 -13.45 1.31
C ARG A 176 9.72 -12.94 -0.09
N GLU A 177 10.73 -12.80 -0.92
CA GLU A 177 10.59 -12.23 -2.28
C GLU A 177 9.64 -13.04 -3.16
N ASP A 178 9.68 -14.36 -3.09
CA ASP A 178 8.75 -15.25 -3.81
C ASP A 178 7.29 -15.03 -3.39
N GLN A 179 7.04 -14.91 -2.10
CA GLN A 179 5.72 -14.62 -1.55
C GLN A 179 5.22 -13.23 -1.96
N LEU A 180 6.08 -12.23 -1.92
CA LEU A 180 5.76 -10.87 -2.36
C LEU A 180 5.33 -10.86 -3.83
N ILE A 181 6.08 -11.55 -4.70
CA ILE A 181 5.77 -11.62 -6.13
C ILE A 181 4.43 -12.32 -6.36
N GLU A 182 4.23 -13.50 -5.79
CA GLU A 182 3.05 -14.31 -6.10
C GLU A 182 1.77 -13.83 -5.40
N ARG A 183 1.89 -13.33 -4.16
CA ARG A 183 0.73 -12.95 -3.36
C ARG A 183 0.33 -11.49 -3.50
N VAL A 184 1.27 -10.60 -3.82
CA VAL A 184 1.01 -9.15 -3.88
C VAL A 184 1.22 -8.60 -5.28
N LEU A 185 2.43 -8.76 -5.84
CA LEU A 185 2.76 -8.10 -7.11
C LEU A 185 1.94 -8.60 -8.29
N ARG A 186 1.86 -9.91 -8.53
CA ARG A 186 1.09 -10.48 -9.65
C ARG A 186 -0.41 -10.19 -9.57
N PRO A 187 -1.10 -10.36 -8.41
CA PRO A 187 -2.52 -10.04 -8.30
C PRO A 187 -2.80 -8.55 -8.49
N ALA A 188 -2.02 -7.68 -7.84
CA ALA A 188 -2.16 -6.23 -8.00
C ALA A 188 -1.91 -5.78 -9.45
N PHE A 189 -0.86 -6.29 -10.10
CA PHE A 189 -0.57 -6.04 -11.51
C PHE A 189 -1.76 -6.40 -12.42
N ARG A 190 -2.35 -7.61 -12.23
CA ARG A 190 -3.51 -8.03 -13.02
C ARG A 190 -4.69 -7.09 -12.83
N THR A 191 -4.96 -6.69 -11.60
CA THR A 191 -6.03 -5.74 -11.29
C THR A 191 -5.80 -4.39 -11.94
N LEU A 192 -4.61 -3.79 -11.77
CA LEU A 192 -4.29 -2.49 -12.33
C LEU A 192 -4.32 -2.50 -13.86
N ARG A 193 -3.88 -3.59 -14.49
CA ARG A 193 -3.96 -3.76 -15.96
C ARG A 193 -5.41 -3.75 -16.45
N GLU A 194 -6.30 -4.48 -15.76
CA GLU A 194 -7.73 -4.52 -16.11
C GLU A 194 -8.44 -3.19 -15.86
N MET A 195 -8.06 -2.47 -14.80
CA MET A 195 -8.55 -1.11 -14.55
C MET A 195 -8.12 -0.16 -15.65
N TYR A 196 -6.83 -0.16 -15.98
CA TYR A 196 -6.27 0.71 -17.01
C TYR A 196 -6.86 0.46 -18.40
N ALA A 197 -7.12 -0.79 -18.78
CA ALA A 197 -7.77 -1.15 -20.03
C ALA A 197 -9.17 -0.52 -20.17
N ARG A 198 -9.75 -0.04 -19.05
CA ARG A 198 -11.05 0.67 -18.99
C ARG A 198 -10.91 2.17 -18.70
N GLY A 199 -9.71 2.69 -18.79
CA GLY A 199 -9.42 4.11 -18.50
C GLY A 199 -9.54 4.48 -17.02
N LEU A 200 -9.41 3.49 -16.12
CA LEU A 200 -9.49 3.69 -14.67
C LEU A 200 -8.11 3.63 -14.02
N THR A 201 -7.91 4.48 -13.02
CA THR A 201 -6.79 4.42 -12.09
C THR A 201 -7.31 4.13 -10.67
N HIS A 202 -6.51 3.46 -9.85
CA HIS A 202 -6.89 3.16 -8.48
C HIS A 202 -6.72 4.38 -7.57
N ARG A 203 -5.53 4.95 -7.51
CA ARG A 203 -5.20 6.19 -6.79
C ARG A 203 -5.59 6.21 -5.30
N ALA A 204 -5.64 5.01 -4.69
CA ALA A 204 -5.83 4.82 -3.26
C ALA A 204 -5.05 3.59 -2.75
N LEU A 205 -3.95 3.23 -3.44
CA LEU A 205 -3.09 2.12 -3.05
C LEU A 205 -2.26 2.48 -1.82
N SER A 206 -2.40 1.67 -0.78
CA SER A 206 -1.58 1.75 0.44
C SER A 206 -1.66 0.42 1.18
N ALA A 207 -0.74 0.18 2.11
CA ALA A 207 -0.78 -1.00 2.97
C ALA A 207 -2.08 -1.10 3.79
N ALA A 208 -2.68 0.05 4.14
CA ALA A 208 -3.97 0.12 4.84
C ALA A 208 -5.19 -0.09 3.91
N ASN A 209 -4.96 -0.27 2.62
CA ASN A 209 -6.02 -0.50 1.62
C ASN A 209 -5.71 -1.71 0.71
N ILE A 210 -4.96 -2.66 1.21
CA ILE A 210 -4.72 -3.96 0.61
C ILE A 210 -5.03 -5.00 1.68
N TYR A 211 -5.84 -5.99 1.34
CA TYR A 211 -6.22 -7.08 2.24
C TYR A 211 -5.43 -8.34 1.88
N LEU A 212 -4.95 -9.05 2.89
CA LEU A 212 -4.12 -10.23 2.68
C LEU A 212 -4.19 -11.17 3.87
N ALA A 213 -4.52 -12.43 3.64
CA ALA A 213 -4.56 -13.47 4.67
C ALA A 213 -3.18 -13.67 5.31
N GLU A 214 -3.13 -13.66 6.65
CA GLU A 214 -1.91 -14.00 7.40
C GLU A 214 -1.51 -15.46 7.17
N GLY A 215 -0.24 -15.69 6.83
CA GLY A 215 0.33 -17.04 6.72
C GLY A 215 -0.24 -17.91 5.60
N GLY A 216 -1.26 -17.44 4.87
CA GLY A 216 -1.90 -18.15 3.77
C GLY A 216 -1.13 -18.06 2.44
N ASN A 217 -1.58 -18.83 1.45
CA ASN A 217 -1.10 -18.74 0.06
C ASN A 217 -2.03 -17.86 -0.81
N GLY A 218 -3.00 -17.16 -0.20
CA GLY A 218 -3.97 -16.34 -0.91
C GLY A 218 -3.36 -15.11 -1.57
N ALA A 219 -3.94 -14.72 -2.70
CA ALA A 219 -3.62 -13.46 -3.39
C ALA A 219 -4.16 -12.26 -2.60
N CYS A 220 -3.49 -11.11 -2.68
CA CYS A 220 -4.02 -9.90 -2.09
C CYS A 220 -5.30 -9.44 -2.82
N LEU A 221 -6.18 -8.80 -2.05
CA LEU A 221 -7.35 -8.06 -2.55
C LEU A 221 -7.03 -6.56 -2.44
N LEU A 222 -7.06 -5.83 -3.54
CA LEU A 222 -6.98 -4.37 -3.50
C LEU A 222 -8.29 -3.80 -2.95
N GLY A 223 -8.18 -2.83 -2.06
CA GLY A 223 -9.33 -2.20 -1.43
C GLY A 223 -10.10 -1.27 -2.36
N GLU A 224 -11.06 -0.60 -1.81
CA GLU A 224 -11.90 0.34 -2.56
C GLU A 224 -11.12 1.60 -2.99
N CYS A 225 -11.59 2.27 -4.04
CA CYS A 225 -10.94 3.45 -4.61
C CYS A 225 -11.93 4.52 -5.09
N ALA A 226 -13.19 4.48 -4.59
CA ALA A 226 -14.24 5.36 -5.07
C ALA A 226 -14.88 6.26 -4.01
N SER A 227 -14.61 6.04 -2.72
CA SER A 227 -15.22 6.83 -1.63
C SER A 227 -14.72 8.28 -1.53
N ALA A 228 -13.66 8.63 -2.25
CA ALA A 228 -13.10 9.97 -2.35
C ALA A 228 -12.59 10.26 -3.76
N PRO A 229 -12.34 11.53 -4.13
CA PRO A 229 -11.62 11.85 -5.36
C PRO A 229 -10.28 11.12 -5.45
N ALA A 230 -9.90 10.75 -6.66
CA ALA A 230 -8.67 10.00 -6.92
C ALA A 230 -7.43 10.69 -6.34
N GLY A 231 -6.60 9.96 -5.61
CA GLY A 231 -5.36 10.46 -5.00
C GLY A 231 -5.58 11.33 -3.75
N MET A 232 -6.80 11.71 -3.42
CA MET A 232 -7.08 12.61 -2.30
C MET A 232 -6.72 11.98 -0.94
N THR A 233 -7.00 10.69 -0.77
CA THR A 233 -6.75 9.98 0.48
C THR A 233 -5.47 9.17 0.49
N GLN A 234 -4.72 9.17 -0.62
CA GLN A 234 -3.47 8.41 -0.72
C GLN A 234 -2.35 9.12 0.06
N PRO A 235 -1.69 8.45 1.02
CA PRO A 235 -0.59 9.05 1.78
C PRO A 235 0.59 9.46 0.89
N ALA A 236 1.30 10.52 1.26
CA ALA A 236 2.38 11.11 0.47
C ALA A 236 3.54 10.14 0.15
N ILE A 237 3.75 9.13 0.98
CA ILE A 237 4.76 8.10 0.70
C ILE A 237 4.44 7.33 -0.59
N TYR A 238 3.16 7.08 -0.90
CA TYR A 238 2.72 6.35 -2.10
C TYR A 238 2.56 7.24 -3.33
N GLU A 239 2.74 8.55 -3.20
CA GLU A 239 2.71 9.48 -4.33
C GLU A 239 4.10 9.71 -4.91
N PRO A 240 4.29 9.74 -6.23
CA PRO A 240 5.53 10.22 -6.82
C PRO A 240 5.77 11.70 -6.47
N ILE A 241 6.99 12.20 -6.66
CA ILE A 241 7.38 13.56 -6.24
C ILE A 241 6.45 14.63 -6.83
N ASP A 242 6.15 14.54 -8.10
CA ASP A 242 5.29 15.49 -8.83
C ASP A 242 3.86 15.55 -8.24
N ALA A 243 3.21 14.41 -8.09
CA ALA A 243 1.89 14.34 -7.47
C ALA A 243 1.92 14.63 -5.96
N GLY A 244 2.99 14.22 -5.26
CA GLY A 244 3.17 14.46 -3.83
C GLY A 244 3.34 15.94 -3.44
N GLN A 245 3.79 16.78 -4.37
CA GLN A 245 3.88 18.23 -4.17
C GLN A 245 2.52 18.93 -4.29
N ALA A 246 1.55 18.31 -4.97
CA ALA A 246 0.21 18.86 -5.09
C ALA A 246 -0.57 18.67 -3.78
N LEU A 247 -1.45 19.63 -3.48
CA LEU A 247 -2.45 19.43 -2.44
C LEU A 247 -3.31 18.20 -2.78
N PRO A 248 -3.74 17.39 -1.81
CA PRO A 248 -4.51 16.18 -2.05
C PRO A 248 -5.70 16.38 -2.99
N VAL A 249 -6.43 17.47 -2.86
CA VAL A 249 -7.58 17.82 -3.73
C VAL A 249 -7.19 18.13 -5.18
N GLY A 250 -5.92 18.47 -5.43
CA GLY A 250 -5.41 18.81 -6.76
C GLY A 250 -4.69 17.68 -7.49
N ARG A 251 -4.54 16.48 -6.88
CA ARG A 251 -3.80 15.34 -7.47
C ARG A 251 -4.50 14.73 -8.68
N GLY A 252 -5.82 14.79 -8.70
CA GLY A 252 -6.63 14.30 -9.81
C GLY A 252 -6.56 12.79 -10.05
N ALA A 253 -7.10 12.37 -11.19
CA ALA A 253 -7.13 10.94 -11.56
C ALA A 253 -5.75 10.32 -11.76
N GLY A 254 -4.73 11.14 -12.01
CA GLY A 254 -3.37 10.64 -12.28
C GLY A 254 -3.28 9.74 -13.50
N ALA A 255 -2.20 8.97 -13.56
CA ALA A 255 -1.94 8.00 -14.61
C ALA A 255 -1.67 6.62 -14.01
N LEU A 256 -1.67 5.57 -14.85
CA LEU A 256 -1.34 4.22 -14.39
C LEU A 256 0.05 4.13 -13.75
N CYS A 257 1.02 4.88 -14.24
CA CYS A 257 2.38 4.90 -13.68
C CYS A 257 2.42 5.40 -12.24
N ASP A 258 1.41 6.16 -11.78
CA ASP A 258 1.29 6.58 -10.38
C ASP A 258 0.81 5.43 -9.50
N ASP A 259 -0.13 4.60 -9.99
CA ASP A 259 -0.54 3.37 -9.30
C ASP A 259 0.60 2.34 -9.26
N LEU A 260 1.36 2.22 -10.34
CA LEU A 260 2.54 1.36 -10.39
C LEU A 260 3.63 1.83 -9.42
N TYR A 261 3.83 3.15 -9.29
CA TYR A 261 4.72 3.72 -8.29
C TYR A 261 4.23 3.37 -6.87
N ALA A 262 2.94 3.57 -6.59
CA ALA A 262 2.36 3.20 -5.29
C ALA A 262 2.52 1.70 -4.98
N LEU A 263 2.35 0.82 -5.98
CA LEU A 263 2.63 -0.61 -5.85
C LEU A 263 4.11 -0.87 -5.54
N GLY A 264 5.03 -0.16 -6.19
CA GLY A 264 6.47 -0.19 -5.88
C GLY A 264 6.77 0.20 -4.42
N VAL A 265 6.06 1.20 -3.88
CA VAL A 265 6.16 1.58 -2.46
C VAL A 265 5.67 0.45 -1.56
N VAL A 266 4.50 -0.15 -1.84
CA VAL A 266 3.99 -1.30 -1.08
C VAL A 266 5.01 -2.44 -1.03
N MET A 267 5.60 -2.79 -2.18
CA MET A 267 6.67 -3.80 -2.25
C MET A 267 7.87 -3.45 -1.37
N ALA A 268 8.31 -2.20 -1.44
CA ALA A 268 9.45 -1.71 -0.66
C ALA A 268 9.17 -1.79 0.85
N LEU A 269 7.98 -1.41 1.30
CA LEU A 269 7.57 -1.47 2.70
C LEU A 269 7.52 -2.91 3.23
N ILE A 270 6.98 -3.85 2.45
CA ILE A 270 6.95 -5.28 2.79
C ILE A 270 8.36 -5.85 2.91
N LEU A 271 9.27 -5.52 2.00
CA LEU A 271 10.67 -5.98 2.04
C LEU A 271 11.44 -5.39 3.22
N ARG A 272 11.13 -4.15 3.60
CA ARG A 272 11.71 -3.51 4.78
C ARG A 272 11.13 -4.07 6.08
N GLY A 273 9.84 -4.40 6.10
CA GLY A 273 9.10 -4.69 7.31
C GLY A 273 8.81 -3.46 8.19
N SER A 274 8.93 -2.24 7.64
CA SER A 274 8.72 -1.00 8.39
C SER A 274 8.47 0.21 7.50
N ASP A 275 7.76 1.21 8.00
CA ASP A 275 7.65 2.53 7.39
C ASP A 275 8.98 3.30 7.57
N PRO A 276 9.60 3.82 6.50
CA PRO A 276 10.80 4.65 6.60
C PRO A 276 10.52 6.07 7.13
N PHE A 277 9.27 6.49 7.21
CA PHE A 277 8.85 7.84 7.57
C PHE A 277 7.76 7.83 8.66
N PRO A 278 7.95 7.11 9.78
CA PRO A 278 6.96 7.10 10.84
C PRO A 278 6.72 8.54 11.31
N ASP A 279 5.44 8.90 11.48
CA ASP A 279 5.00 10.21 11.98
C ASP A 279 5.52 11.44 11.21
N SER A 280 5.99 11.23 9.97
CA SER A 280 6.53 12.33 9.17
C SER A 280 5.42 13.11 8.48
N ASP A 281 5.54 14.43 8.52
CA ASP A 281 4.72 15.35 7.73
C ASP A 281 4.85 15.05 6.22
N PRO A 282 3.75 15.12 5.45
CA PRO A 282 3.77 14.90 4.00
C PRO A 282 4.82 15.71 3.24
N ALA A 283 5.04 16.97 3.60
CA ALA A 283 6.05 17.81 2.96
C ALA A 283 7.48 17.35 3.27
N ALA A 284 7.72 16.83 4.47
CA ALA A 284 9.00 16.24 4.85
C ALA A 284 9.29 14.96 4.06
N ILE A 285 8.29 14.11 3.82
CA ILE A 285 8.43 12.91 2.98
C ILE A 285 8.84 13.30 1.56
N VAL A 286 8.14 14.27 0.96
CA VAL A 286 8.46 14.78 -0.39
C VAL A 286 9.87 15.38 -0.43
N ALA A 287 10.27 16.17 0.57
CA ALA A 287 11.61 16.72 0.66
C ALA A 287 12.71 15.64 0.71
N GLN A 288 12.48 14.55 1.46
CA GLN A 288 13.39 13.40 1.51
C GLN A 288 13.52 12.71 0.14
N LYS A 289 12.40 12.50 -0.56
CA LYS A 289 12.40 11.94 -1.92
C LYS A 289 13.15 12.83 -2.91
N ILE A 290 12.93 14.15 -2.87
CA ILE A 290 13.64 15.11 -3.72
C ILE A 290 15.15 15.08 -3.45
N SER A 291 15.56 14.99 -2.19
CA SER A 291 16.98 15.08 -1.82
C SER A 291 17.78 13.81 -2.11
N ARG A 292 17.15 12.64 -2.00
CA ARG A 292 17.80 11.33 -2.06
C ARG A 292 17.38 10.48 -3.26
N GLY A 293 16.33 10.87 -3.97
CA GLY A 293 15.59 10.04 -4.89
C GLY A 293 14.61 9.10 -4.16
N SER A 294 13.44 8.85 -4.76
CA SER A 294 12.38 8.03 -4.14
C SER A 294 12.85 6.64 -3.73
N TYR A 295 13.54 5.92 -4.61
CA TYR A 295 14.07 4.59 -4.29
C TYR A 295 14.96 4.60 -3.04
N ALA A 296 15.95 5.51 -3.00
CA ALA A 296 16.89 5.58 -1.88
C ALA A 296 16.23 6.09 -0.59
N ALA A 297 15.27 7.01 -0.69
CA ALA A 297 14.53 7.53 0.46
C ALA A 297 13.65 6.44 1.10
N ILE A 298 12.98 5.62 0.28
CA ILE A 298 12.06 4.58 0.75
C ILE A 298 12.83 3.32 1.17
N MET A 299 13.75 2.82 0.36
CA MET A 299 14.51 1.60 0.68
C MET A 299 15.55 1.81 1.79
N GLY A 300 16.16 2.98 1.89
CA GLY A 300 17.21 3.26 2.88
C GLY A 300 18.35 2.27 2.80
N GLN A 301 18.61 1.54 3.89
CA GLN A 301 19.66 0.50 3.99
C GLN A 301 19.10 -0.92 3.84
N ALA A 302 17.80 -1.07 3.52
CA ALA A 302 17.21 -2.40 3.37
C ALA A 302 17.88 -3.14 2.20
N ARG A 303 18.23 -4.41 2.46
CA ARG A 303 18.83 -5.28 1.45
C ARG A 303 17.72 -5.94 0.63
N VAL A 304 17.91 -5.97 -0.67
CA VAL A 304 17.03 -6.59 -1.64
C VAL A 304 17.87 -7.33 -2.68
N SER A 305 17.35 -8.43 -3.20
CA SER A 305 18.05 -9.17 -4.27
C SER A 305 18.17 -8.33 -5.54
N LEU A 306 19.16 -8.65 -6.36
CA LEU A 306 19.29 -8.02 -7.68
C LEU A 306 18.05 -8.22 -8.55
N THR A 307 17.32 -9.30 -8.31
CA THR A 307 16.07 -9.63 -9.01
C THR A 307 15.00 -8.58 -8.73
N LEU A 308 14.74 -8.25 -7.46
CA LEU A 308 13.72 -7.26 -7.09
C LEU A 308 14.22 -5.81 -7.13
N MET A 309 15.52 -5.59 -7.10
CA MET A 309 16.11 -4.25 -7.28
C MET A 309 15.70 -3.65 -8.63
N GLU A 310 15.63 -4.47 -9.67
CA GLU A 310 15.27 -4.05 -11.02
C GLU A 310 13.86 -3.44 -11.08
N PRO A 311 12.77 -4.17 -10.73
CA PRO A 311 11.43 -3.59 -10.76
C PRO A 311 11.24 -2.46 -9.75
N LEU A 312 11.84 -2.54 -8.55
CA LEU A 312 11.74 -1.47 -7.57
C LEU A 312 12.34 -0.16 -8.08
N ARG A 313 13.51 -0.20 -8.72
CA ARG A 313 14.10 1.00 -9.33
C ARG A 313 13.30 1.51 -10.52
N GLY A 314 12.71 0.61 -11.30
CA GLY A 314 11.86 0.98 -12.41
C GLY A 314 10.55 1.66 -11.97
N LEU A 315 9.87 1.06 -10.99
CA LEU A 315 8.60 1.57 -10.46
C LEU A 315 8.77 2.86 -9.66
N LEU A 316 9.84 2.96 -8.85
CA LEU A 316 10.15 4.12 -7.99
C LEU A 316 11.02 5.17 -8.70
N CYS A 317 11.11 5.13 -10.04
CA CYS A 317 11.85 6.11 -10.81
C CYS A 317 11.16 7.49 -10.73
N ASP A 318 11.93 8.53 -10.34
CA ASP A 318 11.40 9.89 -10.21
C ASP A 318 11.17 10.56 -11.56
N ARG A 319 11.88 10.15 -12.59
CA ARG A 319 11.68 10.65 -13.94
C ARG A 319 10.51 9.92 -14.59
N LEU A 320 9.46 10.66 -14.92
CA LEU A 320 8.23 10.12 -15.48
C LEU A 320 8.46 9.39 -16.81
N ASP A 321 9.33 9.90 -17.66
CA ASP A 321 9.71 9.31 -18.96
C ASP A 321 10.51 8.01 -18.85
N GLU A 322 11.11 7.75 -17.67
CA GLU A 322 11.89 6.54 -17.38
C GLU A 322 11.18 5.60 -16.41
N ARG A 323 10.13 6.06 -15.73
CA ARG A 323 9.34 5.23 -14.82
C ARG A 323 8.70 4.06 -15.57
N TRP A 324 8.78 2.88 -14.98
CA TRP A 324 8.24 1.69 -15.63
C TRP A 324 6.76 1.80 -15.94
N THR A 325 6.44 1.40 -17.15
CA THR A 325 5.08 1.21 -17.64
C THR A 325 4.57 -0.19 -17.29
N ILE A 326 3.26 -0.42 -17.47
CA ILE A 326 2.63 -1.73 -17.27
C ILE A 326 3.30 -2.80 -18.16
N HIS A 327 3.71 -2.46 -19.38
CA HIS A 327 4.38 -3.38 -20.30
C HIS A 327 5.77 -3.80 -19.82
N GLN A 328 6.54 -2.89 -19.24
CA GLN A 328 7.86 -3.22 -18.68
C GLN A 328 7.73 -4.13 -17.46
N LEU A 329 6.75 -3.86 -16.59
CA LEU A 329 6.47 -4.73 -15.46
C LEU A 329 5.99 -6.12 -15.92
N GLU A 330 5.12 -6.20 -16.94
CA GLU A 330 4.69 -7.47 -17.53
C GLU A 330 5.85 -8.25 -18.13
N THR A 331 6.73 -7.57 -18.86
CA THR A 331 7.93 -8.17 -19.45
C THR A 331 8.84 -8.78 -18.39
N TRP A 332 9.02 -8.07 -17.28
CA TRP A 332 9.80 -8.58 -16.15
C TRP A 332 9.10 -9.77 -15.44
N LEU A 333 7.79 -9.68 -15.19
CA LEU A 333 7.00 -10.77 -14.62
C LEU A 333 7.02 -12.05 -15.46
N ASN A 334 7.23 -11.91 -16.77
CA ASN A 334 7.42 -13.02 -17.72
C ASN A 334 8.88 -13.49 -17.81
N GLY A 335 9.74 -13.09 -16.88
CA GLY A 335 11.11 -13.56 -16.74
C GLY A 335 12.14 -12.88 -17.63
N ARG A 336 11.76 -11.82 -18.37
CA ARG A 336 12.68 -11.05 -19.20
C ARG A 336 13.32 -9.94 -18.38
N ARG A 337 14.63 -10.01 -18.21
CA ARG A 337 15.39 -8.98 -17.50
C ARG A 337 15.50 -7.69 -18.29
N GLN A 338 15.49 -6.59 -17.58
CA GLN A 338 15.70 -5.24 -18.11
C GLN A 338 16.83 -4.59 -17.32
N SER A 339 17.61 -3.72 -17.94
CA SER A 339 18.66 -3.00 -17.21
C SER A 339 18.04 -2.07 -16.17
N PRO A 340 18.45 -2.16 -14.90
CA PRO A 340 17.96 -1.26 -13.86
C PRO A 340 18.27 0.19 -14.24
N LYS A 341 17.27 1.06 -14.15
CA LYS A 341 17.50 2.50 -14.31
C LYS A 341 18.34 3.00 -13.14
N GLN A 342 19.39 3.75 -13.42
CA GLN A 342 20.13 4.47 -12.39
C GLN A 342 19.34 5.73 -12.03
N ALA A 343 19.12 5.93 -10.72
CA ALA A 343 18.57 7.19 -10.23
C ALA A 343 19.55 8.32 -10.54
N SER A 344 19.19 9.22 -11.44
CA SER A 344 19.94 10.45 -11.66
C SER A 344 19.45 11.48 -10.63
N LEU A 345 20.28 11.77 -9.65
CA LEU A 345 20.01 12.88 -8.75
C LEU A 345 20.10 14.21 -9.51
N PRO A 346 19.29 15.22 -9.14
CA PRO A 346 19.38 16.55 -9.73
C PRO A 346 20.82 17.11 -9.61
N PRO A 347 21.30 17.83 -10.60
CA PRO A 347 22.64 18.41 -10.54
C PRO A 347 22.71 19.40 -9.36
N LYS A 348 23.81 19.35 -8.62
CA LYS A 348 24.07 20.31 -7.55
C LYS A 348 24.53 21.64 -8.14
N ALA A 349 23.98 22.72 -7.61
CA ALA A 349 24.46 24.06 -7.89
C ALA A 349 25.91 24.23 -7.43
N ARG A 350 26.65 25.13 -8.06
CA ARG A 350 28.02 25.48 -7.64
C ARG A 350 28.06 26.13 -6.27
N ARG A 351 27.00 26.84 -5.89
CA ARG A 351 26.80 27.51 -4.61
C ARG A 351 25.42 27.17 -4.07
N ALA A 352 25.33 26.91 -2.77
CA ALA A 352 24.04 26.71 -2.12
C ALA A 352 23.27 28.03 -2.08
N PHE A 353 21.95 27.93 -2.23
CA PHE A 353 21.04 29.04 -1.96
C PHE A 353 20.52 28.91 -0.52
N ASN A 354 20.77 29.94 0.31
CA ASN A 354 20.26 29.96 1.66
C ASN A 354 18.81 30.48 1.68
N PHE A 355 17.89 29.66 2.16
CA PHE A 355 16.49 30.04 2.36
C PHE A 355 16.05 29.64 3.76
N ARG A 356 15.60 30.62 4.55
CA ARG A 356 15.18 30.42 5.96
C ARG A 356 16.23 29.71 6.83
N GLY A 357 17.50 30.04 6.63
CA GLY A 357 18.59 29.46 7.41
C GLY A 357 19.00 28.03 7.01
N ARG A 358 18.48 27.52 5.90
CA ARG A 358 18.85 26.23 5.30
C ARG A 358 19.49 26.42 3.94
N ASP A 359 20.54 25.65 3.66
CA ASP A 359 21.23 25.64 2.38
C ASP A 359 20.63 24.62 1.42
N TYR A 360 20.24 25.08 0.24
CA TYR A 360 19.69 24.25 -0.84
C TYR A 360 20.69 24.18 -1.98
N TRP A 361 21.07 22.96 -2.33
CA TRP A 361 22.07 22.67 -3.35
C TRP A 361 21.49 22.27 -4.70
N THR A 362 20.19 22.00 -4.77
CA THR A 362 19.50 21.56 -5.99
C THR A 362 18.27 22.38 -6.24
N ALA A 363 17.99 22.69 -7.50
CA ALA A 363 16.81 23.47 -7.88
C ALA A 363 15.48 22.83 -7.41
N PRO A 364 15.24 21.52 -7.53
CA PRO A 364 13.99 20.92 -7.04
C PRO A 364 13.81 21.04 -5.53
N ALA A 365 14.88 20.90 -4.74
CA ALA A 365 14.80 21.07 -3.28
C ALA A 365 14.48 22.52 -2.88
N LEU A 366 15.09 23.50 -3.55
CA LEU A 366 14.78 24.89 -3.34
C LEU A 366 13.36 25.24 -3.76
N ALA A 367 12.94 24.79 -4.95
CA ALA A 367 11.58 25.02 -5.45
C ALA A 367 10.51 24.48 -4.48
N HIS A 368 10.71 23.27 -3.94
CA HIS A 368 9.84 22.69 -2.93
C HIS A 368 9.78 23.54 -1.65
N ALA A 369 10.92 24.03 -1.18
CA ALA A 369 10.99 24.88 0.01
C ALA A 369 10.30 26.25 -0.20
N LEU A 370 10.47 26.86 -1.37
CA LEU A 370 9.81 28.12 -1.75
C LEU A 370 8.28 27.94 -1.84
N ALA A 371 7.82 26.84 -2.45
CA ALA A 371 6.40 26.52 -2.58
C ALA A 371 5.71 26.33 -1.22
N ASN A 372 6.38 25.64 -0.28
CA ASN A 372 5.84 25.43 1.07
C ASN A 372 5.90 26.67 1.97
N ASN A 373 6.58 27.73 1.53
CA ASN A 373 6.68 29.02 2.24
C ASN A 373 6.37 30.15 1.27
N TRP A 374 5.20 30.07 0.64
CA TRP A 374 4.83 30.86 -0.51
C TRP A 374 5.02 32.39 -0.36
N PRO A 375 4.63 33.07 0.76
CA PRO A 375 4.82 34.50 0.89
C PRO A 375 6.29 34.94 0.78
N GLU A 376 7.20 34.20 1.39
CA GLU A 376 8.64 34.45 1.31
C GLU A 376 9.23 33.94 -0.01
N GLY A 377 8.75 32.80 -0.49
CA GLY A 377 9.13 32.26 -1.79
C GLY A 377 8.81 33.20 -2.94
N LEU A 378 7.62 33.80 -2.94
CA LEU A 378 7.24 34.80 -3.94
C LEU A 378 8.16 36.02 -3.92
N ARG A 379 8.55 36.48 -2.72
CA ARG A 379 9.50 37.61 -2.58
C ARG A 379 10.87 37.27 -3.17
N VAL A 380 11.39 36.04 -2.90
CA VAL A 380 12.67 35.58 -3.48
C VAL A 380 12.58 35.48 -5.00
N LEU A 381 11.48 34.93 -5.54
CA LEU A 381 11.26 34.82 -6.98
C LEU A 381 11.19 36.19 -7.66
N SER A 382 10.55 37.19 -7.01
CA SER A 382 10.37 38.52 -7.57
C SER A 382 11.58 39.45 -7.39
N SER A 383 12.50 39.13 -6.47
CA SER A 383 13.70 39.93 -6.19
C SER A 383 14.86 39.75 -7.18
N GLY A 384 14.81 38.71 -8.01
CA GLY A 384 15.92 38.31 -8.90
C GLY A 384 17.11 37.72 -8.17
N GLU A 385 16.95 37.31 -6.90
CA GLU A 385 18.02 36.72 -6.11
C GLU A 385 18.46 35.34 -6.67
N LEU A 386 17.58 34.67 -7.38
CA LEU A 386 17.86 33.35 -8.00
C LEU A 386 18.68 33.43 -9.29
N GLU A 387 18.80 34.63 -9.89
CA GLU A 387 19.55 34.87 -11.13
C GLU A 387 21.02 35.21 -10.86
N ARG A 388 21.39 35.48 -9.60
CA ARG A 388 22.73 35.84 -9.13
C ARG A 388 23.48 34.62 -8.57
#